data_a6484438b6ad8318f8f7ed41a8af196b
#
_entry.id   a6484438b6ad8318f8f7ed41a8af196b
#
_cell.length_a   1.000
_cell.length_b   1.000
_cell.length_c   1.000
_cell.angle_alpha   90.00
_cell.angle_beta   90.00
_cell.angle_gamma   90.00
#
_symmetry.space_group_name_H-M   'P 1'
#
loop_
_entity.id
_entity.type
_entity.pdbx_description
1 polymer ?
#
loop_
_entity_poly.entity_id
_entity_poly.type
_entity_poly.pdbx_seq_one_letter_code
_entity_poly.pdbx_strand_id
1 'polypeptide(L)'
;MNKIPGVDMTTGSLGQGLSAANGMAIAGKLDKKDYRVYCILGDGEIEEGQIWEAAMSSSKYKLDNLCVIIDNNNLQIDGTIEEVMNSYPIDDKFRSFGFQVINIDGHDIDEIMKAFEVAKNIKEKPTCIIARTIKGKGISFMENQVGWHGKAPNDAEYEQAIKELG
;
A
#
# COMPACT_ATOMS: atom_id res chain seq x y z
N MET A 1 12.51 8.87 11.44
CA MET A 1 11.57 9.55 10.55
C MET A 1 12.33 10.67 9.84
N ASN A 2 11.89 11.08 8.68
CA ASN A 2 12.47 12.17 7.86
C ASN A 2 13.92 11.95 7.37
N LYS A 3 14.37 10.70 7.22
CA LYS A 3 15.68 10.39 6.65
C LYS A 3 15.67 10.13 5.15
N ILE A 4 14.50 9.83 4.61
CA ILE A 4 14.31 9.53 3.18
C ILE A 4 13.45 10.65 2.58
N PRO A 5 13.93 11.38 1.57
CA PRO A 5 13.13 12.39 0.89
C PRO A 5 11.83 11.80 0.33
N GLY A 6 10.70 12.49 0.57
CA GLY A 6 9.39 12.06 0.11
C GLY A 6 8.67 11.04 1.03
N VAL A 7 9.29 10.68 2.16
CA VAL A 7 8.65 9.82 3.18
C VAL A 7 8.54 10.59 4.48
N ASP A 8 7.31 10.98 4.85
CA ASP A 8 7.05 11.75 6.05
C ASP A 8 6.99 10.88 7.31
N MET A 9 6.46 9.65 7.18
CA MET A 9 6.33 8.72 8.28
C MET A 9 6.51 7.27 7.82
N THR A 10 7.20 6.48 8.64
CA THR A 10 7.29 5.02 8.50
C THR A 10 6.82 4.36 9.78
N THR A 11 6.20 3.17 9.68
CA THR A 11 5.81 2.36 10.83
C THR A 11 6.32 0.94 10.66
N GLY A 12 6.90 0.36 11.73
CA GLY A 12 7.19 -1.07 11.81
C GLY A 12 6.07 -1.85 12.50
N SER A 13 5.19 -1.12 13.20
CA SER A 13 3.98 -1.67 13.81
C SER A 13 2.88 -1.69 12.76
N LEU A 14 2.65 -2.87 12.18
CA LEU A 14 1.66 -3.06 11.12
C LEU A 14 0.27 -2.57 11.56
N GLY A 15 -0.49 -2.03 10.63
CA GLY A 15 -1.83 -1.50 10.86
C GLY A 15 -1.89 -0.05 11.37
N GLN A 16 -0.81 0.51 11.94
CA GLN A 16 -0.81 1.86 12.53
C GLN A 16 -0.74 2.97 11.49
N GLY A 17 -0.15 2.69 10.32
CA GLY A 17 0.11 3.68 9.28
C GLY A 17 -1.15 4.38 8.77
N LEU A 18 -2.23 3.63 8.53
CA LEU A 18 -3.47 4.19 8.02
C LEU A 18 -4.15 5.13 9.02
N SER A 19 -4.11 4.81 10.32
CA SER A 19 -4.65 5.70 11.37
C SER A 19 -3.89 7.02 11.44
N ALA A 20 -2.56 6.99 11.33
CA ALA A 20 -1.74 8.19 11.25
C ALA A 20 -2.03 9.01 9.99
N ALA A 21 -2.16 8.35 8.83
CA ALA A 21 -2.54 8.98 7.56
C ALA A 21 -3.91 9.65 7.64
N ASN A 22 -4.89 9.03 8.32
CA ASN A 22 -6.19 9.66 8.60
C ASN A 22 -6.03 10.97 9.37
N GLY A 23 -5.21 10.96 10.43
CA GLY A 23 -4.93 12.17 11.21
C GLY A 23 -4.34 13.29 10.36
N MET A 24 -3.36 12.96 9.49
CA MET A 24 -2.76 13.93 8.57
C MET A 24 -3.78 14.46 7.56
N ALA A 25 -4.62 13.59 6.99
CA ALA A 25 -5.65 13.99 6.03
C ALA A 25 -6.73 14.89 6.67
N ILE A 26 -7.16 14.56 7.90
CA ILE A 26 -8.09 15.39 8.68
C ILE A 26 -7.49 16.77 8.96
N ALA A 27 -6.23 16.82 9.42
CA ALA A 27 -5.53 18.08 9.67
C ALA A 27 -5.49 18.95 8.42
N GLY A 28 -5.15 18.36 7.26
CA GLY A 28 -5.17 19.10 5.99
C GLY A 28 -6.52 19.71 5.66
N LYS A 29 -7.61 18.95 5.87
CA LYS A 29 -8.98 19.47 5.63
C LYS A 29 -9.36 20.58 6.63
N LEU A 30 -9.03 20.43 7.91
CA LEU A 30 -9.29 21.44 8.93
C LEU A 30 -8.54 22.74 8.68
N ASP A 31 -7.26 22.63 8.31
CA ASP A 31 -6.39 23.77 8.01
C ASP A 31 -6.60 24.34 6.61
N LYS A 32 -7.51 23.77 5.82
CA LYS A 32 -7.78 24.15 4.42
C LYS A 32 -6.50 24.13 3.56
N LYS A 33 -5.64 23.13 3.78
CA LYS A 33 -4.43 22.90 3.01
C LYS A 33 -4.72 22.00 1.83
N ASP A 34 -4.12 22.33 0.68
CA ASP A 34 -4.24 21.57 -0.56
C ASP A 34 -3.12 20.54 -0.71
N TYR A 35 -3.02 19.63 0.25
CA TYR A 35 -2.14 18.47 0.14
C TYR A 35 -2.93 17.16 0.21
N ARG A 36 -2.35 16.15 -0.37
CA ARG A 36 -2.87 14.79 -0.33
C ARG A 36 -1.95 13.90 0.52
N VAL A 37 -2.55 12.93 1.17
CA VAL A 37 -1.86 11.92 1.96
C VAL A 37 -1.92 10.59 1.21
N TYR A 38 -0.76 9.97 1.04
CA TYR A 38 -0.61 8.65 0.44
C TYR A 38 -0.13 7.68 1.51
N CYS A 39 -0.81 6.54 1.62
CA CYS A 39 -0.49 5.50 2.60
C CYS A 39 -0.30 4.17 1.87
N ILE A 40 0.90 3.59 1.95
CA ILE A 40 1.18 2.27 1.38
C ILE A 40 1.01 1.23 2.48
N LEU A 41 0.26 0.18 2.18
CA LEU A 41 0.00 -0.96 3.05
C LEU A 41 0.34 -2.26 2.30
N GLY A 42 0.85 -3.25 3.02
CA GLY A 42 0.97 -4.61 2.50
C GLY A 42 -0.35 -5.36 2.55
N ASP A 43 -0.53 -6.35 1.69
CA ASP A 43 -1.70 -7.21 1.68
C ASP A 43 -1.81 -8.12 2.92
N GLY A 44 -0.70 -8.50 3.55
CA GLY A 44 -0.68 -9.12 4.87
C GLY A 44 -0.95 -8.12 6.00
N GLU A 45 -0.53 -6.85 5.84
CA GLU A 45 -0.78 -5.81 6.84
C GLU A 45 -2.26 -5.52 7.03
N ILE A 46 -3.08 -5.64 5.97
CA ILE A 46 -4.52 -5.40 6.07
C ILE A 46 -5.29 -6.48 6.85
N GLU A 47 -4.64 -7.53 7.32
CA GLU A 47 -5.20 -8.47 8.27
C GLU A 47 -5.37 -7.86 9.67
N GLU A 48 -4.64 -6.78 9.97
CA GLU A 48 -4.74 -6.05 11.23
C GLU A 48 -6.12 -5.35 11.36
N GLY A 49 -6.81 -5.59 12.47
CA GLY A 49 -8.14 -5.01 12.74
C GLY A 49 -8.17 -3.48 12.67
N GLN A 50 -7.07 -2.83 13.09
CA GLN A 50 -6.95 -1.37 13.06
C GLN A 50 -7.04 -0.76 11.66
N ILE A 51 -6.66 -1.49 10.61
CA ILE A 51 -6.86 -1.03 9.22
C ILE A 51 -8.35 -0.80 8.95
N TRP A 52 -9.21 -1.70 9.39
CA TRP A 52 -10.66 -1.62 9.15
C TRP A 52 -11.32 -0.55 10.01
N GLU A 53 -10.85 -0.35 11.24
CA GLU A 53 -11.26 0.77 12.09
C GLU A 53 -10.89 2.12 11.45
N ALA A 54 -9.66 2.22 10.93
CA ALA A 54 -9.22 3.41 10.21
C ALA A 54 -9.99 3.61 8.90
N ALA A 55 -10.32 2.53 8.17
CA ALA A 55 -11.11 2.61 6.94
C ALA A 55 -12.52 3.16 7.19
N MET A 56 -13.20 2.73 8.27
CA MET A 56 -14.48 3.31 8.69
C MET A 56 -14.34 4.81 8.96
N SER A 57 -13.29 5.20 9.66
CA SER A 57 -12.99 6.61 9.97
C SER A 57 -12.73 7.43 8.72
N SER A 58 -11.93 6.90 7.77
CA SER A 58 -11.63 7.55 6.50
C SER A 58 -12.90 7.93 5.72
N SER A 59 -13.83 7.00 5.65
CA SER A 59 -15.12 7.20 4.96
C SER A 59 -16.04 8.13 5.71
N LYS A 60 -16.12 7.99 7.05
CA LYS A 60 -16.92 8.86 7.91
C LYS A 60 -16.55 10.33 7.74
N TYR A 61 -15.25 10.62 7.66
CA TYR A 61 -14.74 11.99 7.51
C TYR A 61 -14.55 12.41 6.05
N LYS A 62 -14.99 11.56 5.10
CA LYS A 62 -14.92 11.84 3.66
C LYS A 62 -13.52 12.33 3.23
N LEU A 63 -12.51 11.54 3.57
CA LEU A 63 -11.11 11.93 3.35
C LEU A 63 -10.73 11.75 1.86
N ASP A 64 -11.27 12.60 1.01
CA ASP A 64 -10.98 12.59 -0.43
C ASP A 64 -9.56 13.07 -0.77
N ASN A 65 -8.83 13.57 0.20
CA ASN A 65 -7.41 13.85 0.16
C ASN A 65 -6.53 12.69 0.67
N LEU A 66 -7.12 11.53 0.96
CA LEU A 66 -6.41 10.29 1.31
C LEU A 66 -6.45 9.31 0.14
N CYS A 67 -5.28 8.78 -0.21
CA CYS A 67 -5.11 7.68 -1.15
C CYS A 67 -4.33 6.55 -0.49
N VAL A 68 -4.96 5.41 -0.31
CA VAL A 68 -4.36 4.18 0.18
C VAL A 68 -3.88 3.35 -1.01
N ILE A 69 -2.68 2.80 -0.95
CA ILE A 69 -2.14 1.89 -1.96
C ILE A 69 -1.87 0.54 -1.27
N ILE A 70 -2.46 -0.52 -1.78
CA ILE A 70 -2.19 -1.88 -1.31
C ILE A 70 -1.16 -2.50 -2.23
N ASP A 71 0.03 -2.83 -1.70
CA ASP A 71 1.01 -3.68 -2.36
C ASP A 71 0.52 -5.13 -2.28
N ASN A 72 -0.22 -5.55 -3.31
CA ASN A 72 -0.85 -6.86 -3.37
C ASN A 72 0.04 -7.87 -4.11
N ASN A 73 1.05 -8.36 -3.42
CA ASN A 73 1.98 -9.36 -3.94
C ASN A 73 1.65 -10.81 -3.52
N ASN A 74 0.58 -11.01 -2.76
CA ASN A 74 0.07 -12.31 -2.28
C ASN A 74 1.02 -13.05 -1.34
N LEU A 75 2.04 -12.39 -0.78
CA LEU A 75 3.02 -13.04 0.11
C LEU A 75 3.20 -12.24 1.41
N GLN A 76 3.28 -12.97 2.50
CA GLN A 76 3.71 -12.47 3.80
C GLN A 76 4.81 -13.36 4.40
N ILE A 77 5.22 -13.12 5.65
CA ILE A 77 6.39 -13.76 6.27
C ILE A 77 6.29 -15.30 6.24
N ASP A 78 5.12 -15.86 6.50
CA ASP A 78 4.92 -17.29 6.74
C ASP A 78 4.33 -18.05 5.55
N GLY A 79 4.04 -17.37 4.43
CA GLY A 79 3.47 -18.02 3.24
C GLY A 79 2.67 -17.07 2.37
N THR A 80 1.76 -17.63 1.59
CA THR A 80 0.79 -16.84 0.82
C THR A 80 -0.28 -16.27 1.74
N ILE A 81 -0.89 -15.16 1.32
CA ILE A 81 -2.01 -14.53 2.04
C ILE A 81 -3.14 -15.56 2.27
N GLU A 82 -3.43 -16.38 1.28
CA GLU A 82 -4.51 -17.37 1.35
C GLU A 82 -4.23 -18.50 2.36
N GLU A 83 -2.96 -18.93 2.48
CA GLU A 83 -2.55 -19.98 3.40
C GLU A 83 -2.46 -19.53 4.85
N VAL A 84 -2.04 -18.29 5.09
CA VAL A 84 -1.80 -17.77 6.45
C VAL A 84 -3.09 -17.20 7.06
N MET A 85 -3.65 -16.18 6.42
CA MET A 85 -4.91 -15.54 6.81
C MET A 85 -5.50 -14.83 5.59
N ASN A 86 -6.57 -15.37 5.04
CA ASN A 86 -7.12 -14.87 3.78
C ASN A 86 -7.78 -13.50 3.90
N SER A 87 -7.10 -12.47 3.46
CA SER A 87 -7.62 -11.09 3.39
C SER A 87 -8.50 -10.81 2.18
N TYR A 88 -8.63 -11.75 1.22
CA TYR A 88 -9.48 -11.58 0.04
C TYR A 88 -10.99 -11.70 0.36
N PRO A 89 -11.89 -11.12 -0.47
CA PRO A 89 -11.59 -10.19 -1.57
C PRO A 89 -11.27 -8.78 -1.02
N ILE A 90 -10.08 -8.26 -1.33
CA ILE A 90 -9.61 -6.97 -0.78
C ILE A 90 -10.44 -5.81 -1.33
N ASP A 91 -10.70 -5.82 -2.62
CA ASP A 91 -11.43 -4.76 -3.32
C ASP A 91 -12.88 -4.59 -2.82
N ASP A 92 -13.60 -5.70 -2.62
CA ASP A 92 -14.97 -5.65 -2.12
C ASP A 92 -15.03 -5.17 -0.66
N LYS A 93 -14.05 -5.55 0.15
CA LYS A 93 -13.93 -5.06 1.52
C LYS A 93 -13.77 -3.54 1.56
N PHE A 94 -12.80 -2.98 0.83
CA PHE A 94 -12.62 -1.53 0.78
C PHE A 94 -13.83 -0.80 0.16
N ARG A 95 -14.47 -1.37 -0.88
CA ARG A 95 -15.74 -0.82 -1.40
C ARG A 95 -16.83 -0.78 -0.33
N SER A 96 -16.97 -1.85 0.46
CA SER A 96 -17.95 -1.94 1.54
C SER A 96 -17.68 -0.90 2.64
N PHE A 97 -16.43 -0.54 2.86
CA PHE A 97 -16.04 0.55 3.75
C PHE A 97 -16.17 1.96 3.12
N GLY A 98 -16.69 2.07 1.89
CA GLY A 98 -17.00 3.34 1.24
C GLY A 98 -15.86 3.98 0.46
N PHE A 99 -14.79 3.25 0.17
CA PHE A 99 -13.70 3.73 -0.68
C PHE A 99 -14.06 3.68 -2.16
N GLN A 100 -13.48 4.61 -2.95
CA GLN A 100 -13.31 4.37 -4.38
C GLN A 100 -12.14 3.41 -4.56
N VAL A 101 -12.39 2.27 -5.23
CA VAL A 101 -11.35 1.25 -5.45
C VAL A 101 -10.92 1.25 -6.91
N ILE A 102 -9.62 1.18 -7.14
CA ILE A 102 -8.97 1.11 -8.45
C ILE A 102 -8.00 -0.08 -8.41
N ASN A 103 -8.15 -1.04 -9.33
CA ASN A 103 -7.20 -2.15 -9.49
C ASN A 103 -6.25 -1.84 -10.63
N ILE A 104 -4.95 -2.08 -10.43
CA ILE A 104 -3.90 -1.83 -11.42
C ILE A 104 -2.87 -2.96 -11.44
N ASP A 105 -2.12 -3.08 -12.53
CA ASP A 105 -0.82 -3.71 -12.52
C ASP A 105 0.19 -2.76 -11.83
N GLY A 106 0.73 -3.19 -10.68
CA GLY A 106 1.66 -2.40 -9.88
C GLY A 106 3.07 -2.30 -10.50
N HIS A 107 3.33 -2.95 -11.64
CA HIS A 107 4.56 -2.84 -12.42
C HIS A 107 4.37 -2.04 -13.71
N ASP A 108 3.16 -1.64 -14.05
CA ASP A 108 2.86 -0.75 -15.17
C ASP A 108 2.82 0.71 -14.71
N ILE A 109 3.84 1.49 -15.07
CA ILE A 109 3.98 2.89 -14.67
C ILE A 109 2.83 3.75 -15.23
N ASP A 110 2.35 3.45 -16.42
CA ASP A 110 1.25 4.20 -17.03
C ASP A 110 -0.07 3.95 -16.28
N GLU A 111 -0.34 2.73 -15.83
CA GLU A 111 -1.49 2.43 -14.99
C GLU A 111 -1.38 3.10 -13.62
N ILE A 112 -0.21 3.09 -13.00
CA ILE A 112 0.06 3.78 -11.74
C ILE A 112 -0.22 5.28 -11.88
N MET A 113 0.32 5.92 -12.91
CA MET A 113 0.10 7.36 -13.16
C MET A 113 -1.37 7.68 -13.38
N LYS A 114 -2.08 6.89 -14.20
CA LYS A 114 -3.51 7.05 -14.45
C LYS A 114 -4.33 6.90 -13.17
N ALA A 115 -4.00 5.91 -12.32
CA ALA A 115 -4.70 5.69 -11.05
C ALA A 115 -4.56 6.89 -10.10
N PHE A 116 -3.38 7.48 -10.00
CA PHE A 116 -3.18 8.70 -9.21
C PHE A 116 -3.95 9.89 -9.76
N GLU A 117 -4.01 10.08 -11.08
CA GLU A 117 -4.81 11.15 -11.68
C GLU A 117 -6.31 10.95 -11.44
N VAL A 118 -6.81 9.71 -11.52
CA VAL A 118 -8.19 9.42 -11.15
C VAL A 118 -8.43 9.74 -9.67
N ALA A 119 -7.54 9.29 -8.77
CA ALA A 119 -7.66 9.52 -7.33
C ALA A 119 -7.75 11.01 -6.96
N LYS A 120 -7.02 11.88 -7.65
CA LYS A 120 -7.08 13.34 -7.44
C LYS A 120 -8.47 13.93 -7.69
N ASN A 121 -9.23 13.33 -8.60
CA ASN A 121 -10.54 13.82 -9.02
C ASN A 121 -11.71 13.24 -8.20
N ILE A 122 -11.46 12.21 -7.38
CA ILE A 122 -12.47 11.65 -6.48
C ILE A 122 -12.78 12.65 -5.37
N LYS A 123 -14.08 12.85 -5.08
CA LYS A 123 -14.57 13.75 -4.04
C LYS A 123 -15.46 12.99 -3.06
N GLU A 124 -15.50 13.49 -1.83
CA GLU A 124 -16.36 13.03 -0.74
C GLU A 124 -16.08 11.59 -0.25
N LYS A 125 -15.04 10.92 -0.73
CA LYS A 125 -14.62 9.58 -0.28
C LYS A 125 -13.14 9.34 -0.50
N PRO A 126 -12.49 8.50 0.35
CA PRO A 126 -11.10 8.10 0.16
C PRO A 126 -10.95 7.18 -1.06
N THR A 127 -9.73 7.09 -1.59
CA THR A 127 -9.38 6.17 -2.67
C THR A 127 -8.49 5.04 -2.15
N CYS A 128 -8.73 3.81 -2.63
CA CYS A 128 -7.86 2.67 -2.45
C CYS A 128 -7.41 2.15 -3.83
N ILE A 129 -6.11 2.18 -4.08
CA ILE A 129 -5.47 1.58 -5.26
C ILE A 129 -4.94 0.21 -4.84
N ILE A 130 -5.40 -0.86 -5.49
CA ILE A 130 -4.88 -2.21 -5.30
C ILE A 130 -3.90 -2.47 -6.43
N ALA A 131 -2.63 -2.42 -6.12
CA ALA A 131 -1.53 -2.64 -7.05
C ALA A 131 -1.11 -4.11 -6.99
N ARG A 132 -1.42 -4.88 -8.03
CA ARG A 132 -0.95 -6.26 -8.16
C ARG A 132 0.53 -6.22 -8.51
N THR A 133 1.34 -6.83 -7.65
CA THR A 133 2.80 -6.84 -7.78
C THR A 133 3.36 -8.25 -7.67
N ILE A 134 4.63 -8.37 -7.98
CA ILE A 134 5.42 -9.58 -7.78
C ILE A 134 6.53 -9.22 -6.79
N LYS A 135 6.55 -9.87 -5.61
CA LYS A 135 7.64 -9.69 -4.66
C LYS A 135 8.96 -10.06 -5.32
N GLY A 136 9.97 -9.18 -5.23
CA GLY A 136 11.31 -9.39 -5.82
C GLY A 136 11.37 -9.28 -7.35
N LYS A 137 10.40 -8.59 -7.98
CA LYS A 137 10.31 -8.40 -9.43
C LYS A 137 11.61 -7.98 -10.06
N GLY A 138 12.00 -8.69 -11.13
CA GLY A 138 13.21 -8.43 -11.92
C GLY A 138 14.44 -9.22 -11.47
N ILE A 139 14.37 -9.92 -10.31
CA ILE A 139 15.49 -10.73 -9.81
C ILE A 139 15.02 -12.18 -9.72
N SER A 140 15.56 -13.02 -10.60
CA SER A 140 15.07 -14.40 -10.84
C SER A 140 14.99 -15.26 -9.59
N PHE A 141 15.95 -15.13 -8.67
CA PHE A 141 16.00 -15.90 -7.41
C PHE A 141 15.19 -15.28 -6.26
N MET A 142 14.63 -14.08 -6.45
CA MET A 142 13.79 -13.38 -5.46
C MET A 142 12.31 -13.41 -5.80
N GLU A 143 11.95 -13.49 -7.09
CA GLU A 143 10.55 -13.42 -7.51
C GLU A 143 9.69 -14.49 -6.84
N ASN A 144 8.58 -14.05 -6.22
CA ASN A 144 7.63 -14.91 -5.52
C ASN A 144 8.25 -15.78 -4.41
N GLN A 145 9.35 -15.35 -3.79
CA GLN A 145 10.02 -16.09 -2.74
C GLN A 145 9.77 -15.43 -1.37
N VAL A 146 9.04 -16.11 -0.50
CA VAL A 146 8.74 -15.67 0.88
C VAL A 146 10.01 -15.35 1.67
N GLY A 147 11.07 -16.18 1.52
CA GLY A 147 12.31 -16.05 2.27
C GLY A 147 13.04 -14.72 2.11
N TRP A 148 12.68 -13.90 1.12
CA TRP A 148 13.25 -12.58 0.90
C TRP A 148 12.50 -11.45 1.62
N HIS A 149 11.51 -11.77 2.44
CA HIS A 149 10.79 -10.75 3.21
C HIS A 149 11.69 -10.00 4.21
N GLY A 150 12.61 -10.69 4.84
CA GLY A 150 13.49 -10.11 5.87
C GLY A 150 14.96 -10.48 5.73
N LYS A 151 15.40 -10.94 4.56
CA LYS A 151 16.78 -11.34 4.27
C LYS A 151 17.47 -10.31 3.40
N ALA A 152 18.69 -9.89 3.76
CA ALA A 152 19.56 -9.15 2.88
C ALA A 152 20.34 -10.12 1.96
N PRO A 153 20.60 -9.75 0.69
CA PRO A 153 21.45 -10.54 -0.20
C PRO A 153 22.90 -10.55 0.32
N ASN A 154 23.60 -11.67 0.12
CA ASN A 154 25.05 -11.71 0.24
C ASN A 154 25.73 -11.12 -1.01
N ASP A 155 27.06 -10.99 -1.00
CA ASP A 155 27.80 -10.34 -2.08
C ASP A 155 27.58 -10.99 -3.46
N ALA A 156 27.54 -12.32 -3.53
CA ALA A 156 27.32 -13.05 -4.79
C ALA A 156 25.87 -12.89 -5.28
N GLU A 157 24.88 -12.95 -4.37
CA GLU A 157 23.47 -12.69 -4.66
C GLU A 157 23.27 -11.23 -5.12
N TYR A 158 23.98 -10.27 -4.49
CA TYR A 158 23.96 -8.87 -4.90
C TYR A 158 24.51 -8.67 -6.30
N GLU A 159 25.69 -9.23 -6.60
CA GLU A 159 26.29 -9.13 -7.94
C GLU A 159 25.39 -9.75 -9.02
N GLN A 160 24.75 -10.88 -8.73
CA GLN A 160 23.78 -11.48 -9.65
C GLN A 160 22.57 -10.57 -9.86
N ALA A 161 21.98 -10.04 -8.77
CA ALA A 161 20.83 -9.16 -8.85
C ALA A 161 21.11 -7.91 -9.71
N ILE A 162 22.29 -7.28 -9.54
CA ILE A 162 22.69 -6.12 -10.34
C ILE A 162 22.83 -6.47 -11.83
N LYS A 163 23.35 -7.66 -12.15
CA LYS A 163 23.43 -8.12 -13.55
C LYS A 163 22.07 -8.36 -14.19
N GLU A 164 21.08 -8.81 -13.40
CA GLU A 164 19.73 -9.06 -13.89
C GLU A 164 18.92 -7.76 -14.08
N LEU A 165 19.21 -6.74 -13.28
CA LEU A 165 18.54 -5.44 -13.34
C LEU A 165 19.13 -4.46 -14.38
N GLY A 166 20.34 -4.73 -14.90
CA GLY A 166 21.01 -3.94 -15.94
C GLY A 166 21.98 -2.92 -15.36
#